data_824ab6e0b1d876b59a06f6c1a7444a3c
#
_entry.id   824ab6e0b1d876b59a06f6c1a7444a3c
#
_cell.length_a   1.000
_cell.length_b   1.000
_cell.length_c   1.000
_cell.angle_alpha   90.00
_cell.angle_beta   90.00
_cell.angle_gamma   90.00
#
_symmetry.space_group_name_H-M   'P 1'
#
loop_
_entity.id
_entity.type
_entity.pdbx_description
1 polymer ?
#
loop_
_entity_poly.entity_id
_entity_poly.type
_entity_poly.pdbx_seq_one_letter_code
_entity_poly.pdbx_strand_id
1 'polypeptide(L)'
;MNYATAVAYASGLALRRHQRPLLSLILAASLAACGTSPSQDVADTNTASAGGGCRSSDNLLRDPAFTNNSAYGLAWRMAQHTGDKSFEVTADDGLLKMERIDREPWMLYRQTVESMALAGATVRYQAELKGDAPGEPKLHGFDHIAGLYIKPGRERARLADHEPNVGQWDWQLVTIEEKIPEGVTSVRVGFLHQAGGTLWARNPSLVIVSCD
;
A
#
# COMPACT_ATOMS: atom_id res chain seq x y z
N MET A 1 30.26 29.16 -38.53
CA MET A 1 31.54 28.60 -38.07
C MET A 1 31.24 27.41 -37.17
N ASN A 2 31.70 26.26 -37.66
CA ASN A 2 31.50 24.94 -37.06
C ASN A 2 32.28 24.78 -35.76
N TYR A 3 31.73 23.96 -34.83
CA TYR A 3 32.50 22.95 -34.10
C TYR A 3 31.54 21.89 -33.55
N ALA A 4 31.52 20.74 -34.22
CA ALA A 4 31.01 19.48 -33.72
C ALA A 4 32.09 18.84 -32.82
N THR A 5 31.72 18.37 -31.66
CA THR A 5 32.56 17.50 -30.87
C THR A 5 31.78 16.25 -30.54
N ALA A 6 32.08 15.16 -31.25
CA ALA A 6 31.64 13.82 -30.99
C ALA A 6 32.45 13.22 -29.84
N VAL A 7 31.82 12.70 -28.82
CA VAL A 7 32.44 11.84 -27.81
C VAL A 7 31.87 10.44 -27.94
N ALA A 8 32.71 9.53 -28.42
CA ALA A 8 32.44 8.09 -28.43
C ALA A 8 32.68 7.52 -27.03
N TYR A 9 31.73 6.75 -26.51
CA TYR A 9 31.93 5.91 -25.33
C TYR A 9 31.96 4.45 -25.75
N ALA A 10 33.06 3.82 -25.42
CA ALA A 10 33.38 2.45 -25.73
C ALA A 10 32.60 1.47 -24.82
N SER A 11 32.15 0.40 -25.47
CA SER A 11 31.52 -0.76 -24.87
C SER A 11 32.50 -1.58 -24.03
N GLY A 12 32.17 -1.86 -22.79
CA GLY A 12 32.85 -2.83 -21.94
C GLY A 12 31.87 -3.92 -21.49
N LEU A 13 31.81 -5.03 -22.26
CA LEU A 13 31.14 -6.26 -21.81
C LEU A 13 32.07 -6.99 -20.83
N ALA A 14 31.62 -7.14 -19.59
CA ALA A 14 32.20 -8.08 -18.64
C ALA A 14 31.18 -9.18 -18.33
N LEU A 15 31.37 -10.34 -18.98
CA LEU A 15 30.68 -11.59 -18.61
C LEU A 15 31.24 -12.08 -17.25
N ARG A 16 30.43 -12.08 -16.23
CA ARG A 16 30.71 -12.87 -15.01
C ARG A 16 29.87 -14.14 -15.02
N ARG A 17 30.55 -15.25 -15.28
CA ARG A 17 30.08 -16.61 -15.02
C ARG A 17 29.98 -16.81 -13.50
N HIS A 18 28.82 -17.06 -12.97
CA HIS A 18 28.65 -17.61 -11.62
C HIS A 18 28.45 -19.13 -11.70
N GLN A 19 29.41 -19.83 -11.17
CA GLN A 19 29.41 -21.28 -10.91
C GLN A 19 28.37 -21.59 -9.81
N ARG A 20 27.55 -22.60 -10.06
CA ARG A 20 26.65 -23.21 -9.08
C ARG A 20 27.44 -24.28 -8.29
N PRO A 21 27.39 -24.30 -6.95
CA PRO A 21 27.78 -25.49 -6.19
C PRO A 21 26.57 -26.44 -6.09
N LEU A 22 26.84 -27.69 -6.44
CA LEU A 22 26.03 -28.87 -6.12
C LEU A 22 26.14 -29.13 -4.62
N LEU A 23 25.04 -29.22 -3.92
CA LEU A 23 25.01 -29.70 -2.55
C LEU A 23 24.10 -30.90 -2.37
N SER A 24 24.71 -31.90 -1.83
CA SER A 24 24.41 -33.24 -1.46
C SER A 24 23.08 -33.46 -0.73
N LEU A 25 22.36 -34.50 -1.18
CA LEU A 25 21.32 -35.21 -0.45
C LEU A 25 21.88 -35.85 0.82
N ILE A 26 21.29 -35.58 1.97
CA ILE A 26 21.39 -36.42 3.16
C ILE A 26 20.01 -36.97 3.48
N LEU A 27 19.90 -38.28 3.30
CA LEU A 27 18.75 -39.11 3.65
C LEU A 27 18.92 -39.51 5.13
N ALA A 28 18.01 -39.09 6.00
CA ALA A 28 17.91 -39.60 7.37
C ALA A 28 16.55 -40.27 7.56
N ALA A 29 16.57 -41.58 7.63
CA ALA A 29 15.47 -42.40 8.05
C ALA A 29 15.38 -42.38 9.59
N SER A 30 14.21 -42.12 10.15
CA SER A 30 13.93 -42.34 11.57
C SER A 30 12.63 -43.10 11.77
N LEU A 31 12.77 -44.17 12.54
CA LEU A 31 11.86 -45.23 12.85
C LEU A 31 10.59 -44.75 13.60
N ALA A 32 9.49 -45.47 13.30
CA ALA A 32 8.23 -45.43 13.99
C ALA A 32 8.33 -45.89 15.45
N ALA A 33 7.69 -45.17 16.36
CA ALA A 33 7.29 -45.66 17.66
C ALA A 33 5.79 -45.44 17.83
N CYS A 34 5.02 -46.51 17.80
CA CYS A 34 3.64 -46.55 18.22
C CYS A 34 3.57 -46.34 19.73
N GLY A 35 3.01 -45.22 20.16
CA GLY A 35 2.60 -44.99 21.54
C GLY A 35 1.08 -44.81 21.60
N THR A 36 0.38 -45.81 22.08
CA THR A 36 -1.03 -45.74 22.47
C THR A 36 -1.15 -44.89 23.74
N SER A 37 -1.78 -43.75 23.65
CA SER A 37 -2.20 -42.95 24.83
C SER A 37 -3.72 -43.01 24.98
N PRO A 38 -4.23 -43.08 26.22
CA PRO A 38 -5.64 -43.25 26.50
C PRO A 38 -6.44 -41.96 26.20
N SER A 39 -7.62 -42.19 25.66
CA SER A 39 -8.65 -41.15 25.45
C SER A 39 -9.02 -40.49 26.80
N GLN A 40 -8.70 -39.23 26.95
CA GLN A 40 -9.38 -38.38 27.91
C GLN A 40 -10.49 -37.65 27.17
N ASP A 41 -11.72 -38.03 27.44
CA ASP A 41 -12.92 -37.26 27.14
C ASP A 41 -12.85 -35.95 27.93
N VAL A 42 -12.27 -34.95 27.35
CA VAL A 42 -12.46 -33.56 27.81
C VAL A 42 -13.68 -33.05 27.06
N ALA A 43 -14.79 -33.00 27.79
CA ALA A 43 -15.97 -32.29 27.33
C ALA A 43 -15.57 -30.81 27.12
N ASP A 44 -15.18 -30.45 25.91
CA ASP A 44 -15.09 -29.08 25.46
C ASP A 44 -16.49 -28.48 25.47
N THR A 45 -16.89 -27.93 26.61
CA THR A 45 -17.93 -26.93 26.67
C THR A 45 -17.34 -25.66 25.99
N ASN A 46 -17.29 -25.68 24.68
CA ASN A 46 -17.17 -24.48 23.85
C ASN A 46 -18.43 -23.65 24.06
N THR A 47 -18.49 -22.97 25.19
CA THR A 47 -19.34 -21.79 25.33
C THR A 47 -18.75 -20.77 24.38
N ALA A 48 -19.22 -20.79 23.12
CA ALA A 48 -19.00 -19.73 22.20
C ALA A 48 -19.50 -18.46 22.86
N SER A 49 -18.58 -17.69 23.45
CA SER A 49 -18.81 -16.31 23.81
C SER A 49 -19.29 -15.61 22.54
N ALA A 50 -20.59 -15.34 22.48
CA ALA A 50 -21.21 -14.50 21.45
C ALA A 50 -20.84 -13.02 21.66
N GLY A 51 -19.60 -12.77 21.97
CA GLY A 51 -18.91 -11.49 22.01
C GLY A 51 -17.74 -11.53 21.06
N GLY A 52 -17.95 -12.06 19.85
CA GLY A 52 -16.97 -12.04 18.76
C GLY A 52 -16.69 -10.60 18.38
N GLY A 53 -15.68 -10.04 19.02
CA GLY A 53 -15.19 -8.72 18.69
C GLY A 53 -14.91 -8.62 17.20
N CYS A 54 -15.52 -7.68 16.55
CA CYS A 54 -15.36 -7.37 15.13
C CYS A 54 -13.98 -6.72 14.83
N ARG A 55 -12.97 -7.08 15.61
CA ARG A 55 -11.59 -6.69 15.33
C ARG A 55 -11.01 -7.64 14.30
N SER A 56 -10.52 -7.10 13.21
CA SER A 56 -9.68 -7.85 12.30
C SER A 56 -8.25 -7.35 12.44
N SER A 57 -7.35 -8.23 12.89
CA SER A 57 -5.91 -7.99 12.83
C SER A 57 -5.38 -8.12 11.40
N ASP A 58 -6.18 -8.72 10.50
CA ASP A 58 -5.78 -8.97 9.12
C ASP A 58 -5.86 -7.68 8.31
N ASN A 59 -4.84 -7.46 7.49
CA ASN A 59 -4.83 -6.36 6.55
C ASN A 59 -5.88 -6.60 5.46
N LEU A 60 -6.88 -5.73 5.39
CA LEU A 60 -7.97 -5.82 4.43
C LEU A 60 -7.56 -5.40 3.00
N LEU A 61 -6.37 -4.83 2.84
CA LEU A 61 -5.85 -4.44 1.54
C LEU A 61 -5.46 -5.66 0.72
N ARG A 62 -5.81 -5.64 -0.54
CA ARG A 62 -5.27 -6.56 -1.54
C ARG A 62 -3.93 -6.00 -2.01
N ASP A 63 -2.92 -6.86 -2.13
CA ASP A 63 -1.58 -6.50 -2.60
C ASP A 63 -0.97 -5.28 -1.87
N PRO A 64 -0.80 -5.36 -0.54
CA PRO A 64 -0.19 -4.27 0.24
C PRO A 64 1.31 -4.08 -0.06
N ALA A 65 1.94 -5.02 -0.74
CA ALA A 65 3.33 -4.94 -1.18
C ALA A 65 3.48 -4.41 -2.62
N PHE A 66 2.39 -3.98 -3.27
CA PHE A 66 2.38 -3.43 -4.63
C PHE A 66 3.02 -4.35 -5.69
N THR A 67 2.91 -5.67 -5.51
CA THR A 67 3.58 -6.66 -6.35
C THR A 67 2.87 -6.89 -7.69
N ASN A 68 1.57 -6.56 -7.77
CA ASN A 68 0.73 -6.84 -8.93
C ASN A 68 0.51 -5.57 -9.78
N ASN A 69 1.52 -5.23 -10.57
CA ASN A 69 1.51 -4.07 -11.48
C ASN A 69 0.90 -4.37 -12.86
N SER A 70 0.25 -5.51 -13.06
CA SER A 70 -0.35 -5.82 -14.36
C SER A 70 -1.56 -4.92 -14.65
N ALA A 71 -1.74 -4.51 -15.91
CA ALA A 71 -2.81 -3.62 -16.34
C ALA A 71 -4.23 -4.20 -16.19
N TYR A 72 -4.35 -5.49 -15.88
CA TYR A 72 -5.61 -6.22 -15.75
C TYR A 72 -5.75 -6.85 -14.36
N GLY A 73 -6.83 -6.52 -13.67
CA GLY A 73 -7.13 -7.08 -12.33
C GLY A 73 -6.38 -6.43 -11.18
N LEU A 74 -5.91 -5.20 -11.35
CA LEU A 74 -5.16 -4.46 -10.35
C LEU A 74 -5.94 -4.27 -9.07
N ALA A 75 -5.30 -4.56 -7.94
CA ALA A 75 -5.78 -4.17 -6.63
C ALA A 75 -5.80 -2.63 -6.52
N TRP A 76 -4.74 -2.00 -7.00
CA TRP A 76 -4.55 -0.56 -7.00
C TRP A 76 -4.81 0.06 -8.37
N ARG A 77 -5.41 1.24 -8.39
CA ARG A 77 -5.73 1.99 -9.61
C ARG A 77 -5.36 3.44 -9.46
N MET A 78 -4.76 3.99 -10.51
CA MET A 78 -4.50 5.42 -10.63
C MET A 78 -5.74 6.14 -11.18
N ALA A 79 -6.00 7.32 -10.64
CA ALA A 79 -6.89 8.33 -11.21
C ALA A 79 -6.23 9.69 -11.08
N GLN A 80 -6.36 10.54 -12.09
CA GLN A 80 -5.88 11.92 -12.10
C GLN A 80 -6.98 12.85 -12.60
N HIS A 81 -6.75 14.18 -12.54
CA HIS A 81 -7.75 15.18 -12.84
C HIS A 81 -8.28 15.09 -14.27
N THR A 82 -7.41 14.96 -15.26
CA THR A 82 -7.77 14.80 -16.68
C THR A 82 -7.06 13.63 -17.33
N GLY A 83 -7.19 13.51 -18.67
CA GLY A 83 -6.64 12.40 -19.46
C GLY A 83 -5.14 12.51 -19.75
N ASP A 84 -4.53 13.69 -19.62
CA ASP A 84 -3.12 13.87 -19.96
C ASP A 84 -2.23 13.26 -18.88
N LYS A 85 -1.30 12.38 -19.26
CA LYS A 85 -0.40 11.72 -18.33
C LYS A 85 0.50 12.75 -17.62
N SER A 86 0.23 13.01 -16.36
CA SER A 86 0.99 13.96 -15.54
C SER A 86 1.61 13.36 -14.29
N PHE A 87 1.41 12.06 -14.08
CA PHE A 87 2.04 11.32 -13.00
C PHE A 87 2.59 9.99 -13.50
N GLU A 88 3.72 9.60 -12.96
CA GLU A 88 4.25 8.24 -13.04
C GLU A 88 4.12 7.53 -11.72
N VAL A 89 3.67 6.28 -11.79
CA VAL A 89 3.58 5.38 -10.63
C VAL A 89 4.41 4.15 -10.93
N THR A 90 5.39 3.90 -10.09
CA THR A 90 6.22 2.69 -10.13
C THR A 90 6.18 2.00 -8.77
N ALA A 91 6.26 0.68 -8.79
CA ALA A 91 6.35 -0.11 -7.57
C ALA A 91 7.43 -1.17 -7.74
N ASP A 92 8.29 -1.30 -6.75
CA ASP A 92 9.40 -2.22 -6.70
C ASP A 92 9.68 -2.62 -5.26
N ASP A 93 9.75 -3.93 -5.00
CA ASP A 93 10.06 -4.53 -3.70
C ASP A 93 9.29 -3.92 -2.51
N GLY A 94 7.97 -3.76 -2.66
CA GLY A 94 7.08 -3.19 -1.64
C GLY A 94 7.16 -1.67 -1.49
N LEU A 95 7.93 -1.00 -2.34
CA LEU A 95 8.05 0.44 -2.40
C LEU A 95 7.23 1.01 -3.56
N LEU A 96 6.28 1.87 -3.25
CA LEU A 96 5.53 2.66 -4.22
C LEU A 96 6.19 4.02 -4.38
N LYS A 97 6.45 4.43 -5.63
CA LYS A 97 6.89 5.78 -5.99
C LYS A 97 5.83 6.42 -6.87
N MET A 98 5.42 7.63 -6.53
CA MET A 98 4.48 8.45 -7.26
C MET A 98 5.16 9.78 -7.59
N GLU A 99 5.44 10.03 -8.87
CA GLU A 99 6.15 11.21 -9.34
C GLU A 99 5.27 12.07 -10.23
N ARG A 100 5.21 13.36 -9.94
CA ARG A 100 4.56 14.33 -10.82
C ARG A 100 5.51 14.73 -11.94
N ILE A 101 5.08 14.52 -13.19
CA ILE A 101 5.88 14.78 -14.40
C ILE A 101 5.32 15.90 -15.28
N ASP A 102 4.09 16.34 -15.03
CA ASP A 102 3.44 17.42 -15.78
C ASP A 102 2.43 18.16 -14.89
N ARG A 103 1.54 18.94 -15.48
CA ARG A 103 0.74 20.02 -14.87
C ARG A 103 -0.57 19.62 -14.22
N GLU A 104 -1.06 18.36 -14.35
CA GLU A 104 -2.32 17.95 -13.70
C GLU A 104 -2.27 18.21 -12.18
N PRO A 105 -3.35 18.77 -11.58
CA PRO A 105 -3.29 19.26 -10.21
C PRO A 105 -3.21 18.14 -9.17
N TRP A 106 -3.73 16.93 -9.48
CA TRP A 106 -3.74 15.84 -8.53
C TRP A 106 -3.76 14.46 -9.19
N MET A 107 -3.26 13.50 -8.45
CA MET A 107 -3.38 12.08 -8.69
C MET A 107 -3.79 11.36 -7.40
N LEU A 108 -4.64 10.34 -7.54
CA LEU A 108 -5.04 9.43 -6.48
C LEU A 108 -4.71 8.00 -6.90
N TYR A 109 -3.80 7.35 -6.18
CA TYR A 109 -3.52 5.92 -6.32
C TYR A 109 -4.26 5.16 -5.23
N ARG A 110 -5.24 4.33 -5.60
CA ARG A 110 -6.26 3.87 -4.67
C ARG A 110 -6.74 2.45 -4.95
N GLN A 111 -7.32 1.83 -3.91
CA GLN A 111 -8.17 0.66 -4.06
C GLN A 111 -9.50 0.84 -3.33
N THR A 112 -10.49 0.02 -3.69
CA THR A 112 -11.76 -0.12 -2.96
C THR A 112 -11.75 -1.47 -2.28
N VAL A 113 -12.02 -1.46 -0.97
CA VAL A 113 -12.21 -2.64 -0.15
C VAL A 113 -13.70 -2.77 0.12
N GLU A 114 -14.25 -3.95 -0.12
CA GLU A 114 -15.65 -4.30 0.11
C GLU A 114 -15.73 -5.41 1.14
N SER A 115 -16.46 -5.19 2.22
CA SER A 115 -16.70 -6.18 3.27
C SER A 115 -17.93 -5.79 4.10
N MET A 116 -18.77 -6.75 4.43
CA MET A 116 -19.88 -6.57 5.35
C MET A 116 -19.43 -6.16 6.74
N ALA A 117 -18.23 -6.57 7.15
CA ALA A 117 -17.65 -6.23 8.46
C ALA A 117 -17.26 -4.75 8.59
N LEU A 118 -17.29 -3.97 7.51
CA LEU A 118 -17.02 -2.52 7.55
C LEU A 118 -18.20 -1.72 8.11
N ALA A 119 -19.45 -2.22 7.95
CA ALA A 119 -20.64 -1.46 8.36
C ALA A 119 -20.63 -1.23 9.89
N GLY A 120 -20.65 0.04 10.30
CA GLY A 120 -20.58 0.44 11.69
C GLY A 120 -19.20 0.30 12.36
N ALA A 121 -18.19 -0.18 11.66
CA ALA A 121 -16.84 -0.36 12.21
C ALA A 121 -16.04 0.94 12.23
N THR A 122 -15.08 1.02 13.15
CA THR A 122 -13.98 1.98 13.06
C THR A 122 -12.78 1.29 12.41
N VAL A 123 -12.26 1.86 11.35
CA VAL A 123 -11.09 1.35 10.64
C VAL A 123 -9.88 2.24 10.88
N ARG A 124 -8.69 1.62 10.84
CA ARG A 124 -7.41 2.33 10.79
C ARG A 124 -6.76 2.05 9.45
N TYR A 125 -6.51 3.11 8.69
CA TYR A 125 -5.69 3.08 7.49
C TYR A 125 -4.36 3.78 7.78
N GLN A 126 -3.25 3.10 7.52
CA GLN A 126 -1.92 3.64 7.77
C GLN A 126 -0.93 3.20 6.70
N ALA A 127 0.14 3.97 6.52
CA ALA A 127 1.31 3.63 5.72
C ALA A 127 2.51 4.47 6.15
N GLU A 128 3.71 4.02 5.84
CA GLU A 128 4.89 4.85 5.92
C GLU A 128 5.01 5.69 4.65
N LEU A 129 5.17 6.99 4.80
CA LEU A 129 5.31 7.97 3.72
C LEU A 129 6.65 8.69 3.83
N LYS A 130 7.21 9.02 2.65
CA LYS A 130 8.38 9.90 2.47
C LYS A 130 8.11 10.83 1.32
N GLY A 131 8.53 12.08 1.40
CA GLY A 131 8.29 13.09 0.38
C GLY A 131 9.52 13.86 -0.04
N ASP A 132 9.59 14.11 -1.34
CA ASP A 132 10.31 15.21 -1.96
C ASP A 132 9.29 15.92 -2.86
N ALA A 133 8.34 16.59 -2.21
CA ALA A 133 7.12 17.14 -2.79
C ALA A 133 7.06 18.64 -2.54
N PRO A 134 7.85 19.45 -3.28
CA PRO A 134 7.88 20.90 -3.11
C PRO A 134 6.48 21.49 -3.23
N GLY A 135 6.16 22.41 -2.33
CA GLY A 135 4.94 23.20 -2.39
C GLY A 135 5.03 24.15 -3.58
N GLU A 136 4.15 23.98 -4.56
CA GLU A 136 3.97 24.91 -5.66
C GLU A 136 2.76 25.82 -5.39
N PRO A 137 2.66 26.97 -6.03
CA PRO A 137 1.44 27.77 -5.98
C PRO A 137 0.22 26.92 -6.34
N LYS A 138 -0.93 27.17 -5.70
CA LYS A 138 -2.18 26.44 -5.95
C LYS A 138 -2.43 26.28 -7.45
N LEU A 139 -2.39 25.05 -7.93
CA LEU A 139 -2.67 24.73 -9.31
C LEU A 139 -4.16 24.39 -9.44
N HIS A 140 -4.89 25.14 -10.26
CA HIS A 140 -6.34 24.97 -10.45
C HIS A 140 -7.17 25.03 -9.15
N GLY A 141 -6.70 25.75 -8.12
CA GLY A 141 -7.42 25.94 -6.87
C GLY A 141 -7.36 24.77 -5.88
N PHE A 142 -6.59 23.73 -6.17
CA PHE A 142 -6.35 22.64 -5.23
C PHE A 142 -5.24 22.97 -4.23
N ASP A 143 -5.40 22.49 -3.01
CA ASP A 143 -4.39 22.62 -1.98
C ASP A 143 -3.23 21.65 -2.25
N HIS A 144 -2.01 22.05 -1.89
CA HIS A 144 -0.83 21.20 -2.03
C HIS A 144 -0.79 20.20 -0.86
N ILE A 145 -1.13 18.97 -1.14
CA ILE A 145 -1.15 17.88 -0.15
C ILE A 145 -0.59 16.62 -0.80
N ALA A 146 0.29 15.95 -0.06
CA ALA A 146 0.72 14.59 -0.38
C ALA A 146 0.51 13.71 0.86
N GLY A 147 -0.34 12.69 0.77
CA GLY A 147 -0.67 11.90 1.96
C GLY A 147 -1.73 10.83 1.76
N LEU A 148 -2.22 10.30 2.88
CA LEU A 148 -3.24 9.28 2.89
C LEU A 148 -4.64 9.85 2.64
N TYR A 149 -5.45 9.04 1.96
CA TYR A 149 -6.83 9.32 1.59
C TYR A 149 -7.74 8.17 2.00
N ILE A 150 -8.87 8.48 2.63
CA ILE A 150 -9.93 7.51 2.94
C ILE A 150 -11.31 8.08 2.58
N LYS A 151 -12.18 7.23 2.03
CA LYS A 151 -13.56 7.59 1.70
C LYS A 151 -14.49 6.41 1.92
N PRO A 152 -15.32 6.41 2.96
CA PRO A 152 -16.38 5.43 3.14
C PRO A 152 -17.50 5.63 2.10
N GLY A 153 -17.84 4.61 1.36
CA GLY A 153 -18.94 4.60 0.41
C GLY A 153 -19.06 5.88 -0.43
N ARG A 154 -20.17 6.61 -0.24
CA ARG A 154 -20.47 7.91 -0.87
C ARG A 154 -20.16 9.10 0.02
N GLU A 155 -19.69 8.86 1.25
CA GLU A 155 -19.37 9.90 2.21
C GLU A 155 -18.28 10.85 1.72
N ARG A 156 -18.09 11.94 2.46
CA ARG A 156 -16.98 12.87 2.19
C ARG A 156 -15.63 12.16 2.43
N ALA A 157 -14.70 12.41 1.53
CA ALA A 157 -13.34 11.93 1.71
C ALA A 157 -12.65 12.66 2.85
N ARG A 158 -11.77 11.94 3.56
CA ARG A 158 -10.85 12.49 4.54
C ARG A 158 -9.42 12.27 4.07
N LEU A 159 -8.57 13.23 4.41
CA LEU A 159 -7.14 13.17 4.23
C LEU A 159 -6.49 13.06 5.61
N ALA A 160 -5.33 12.41 5.66
CA ALA A 160 -4.56 12.39 6.89
C ALA A 160 -4.14 13.81 7.27
N ASP A 161 -4.30 14.13 8.54
CA ASP A 161 -3.72 15.33 9.14
C ASP A 161 -2.32 14.96 9.64
N HIS A 162 -1.30 15.31 8.88
CA HIS A 162 0.11 15.04 9.20
C HIS A 162 1.00 16.16 8.68
N GLU A 163 2.07 16.41 9.39
CA GLU A 163 3.08 17.40 9.04
C GLU A 163 4.48 16.76 9.04
N PRO A 164 5.32 17.08 8.06
CA PRO A 164 4.99 17.85 6.85
C PRO A 164 4.23 16.99 5.82
N ASN A 165 3.38 17.62 5.02
CA ASN A 165 2.66 17.00 3.90
C ASN A 165 3.06 17.59 2.55
N VAL A 166 3.99 18.55 2.55
CA VAL A 166 4.70 19.12 1.40
C VAL A 166 6.15 19.37 1.78
N GLY A 167 7.03 19.58 0.79
CA GLY A 167 8.45 19.77 0.99
C GLY A 167 9.22 18.45 1.04
N GLN A 168 10.32 18.45 1.78
CA GLN A 168 11.15 17.25 1.98
C GLN A 168 10.97 16.70 3.38
N TRP A 169 10.64 15.40 3.48
CA TRP A 169 10.61 14.67 4.75
C TRP A 169 11.05 13.22 4.54
N ASP A 170 11.60 12.64 5.58
CA ASP A 170 11.97 11.23 5.58
C ASP A 170 10.78 10.35 6.04
N TRP A 171 10.96 9.04 6.04
CA TRP A 171 9.93 8.07 6.37
C TRP A 171 9.23 8.38 7.71
N GLN A 172 7.93 8.52 7.65
CA GLN A 172 7.06 8.68 8.80
C GLN A 172 5.81 7.80 8.67
N LEU A 173 5.35 7.25 9.78
CA LEU A 173 4.08 6.54 9.83
C LEU A 173 2.95 7.56 9.85
N VAL A 174 2.10 7.51 8.84
CA VAL A 174 0.89 8.33 8.73
C VAL A 174 -0.33 7.44 8.95
N THR A 175 -1.32 7.93 9.70
CA THR A 175 -2.48 7.13 10.10
C THR A 175 -3.76 7.96 9.97
N ILE A 176 -4.84 7.31 9.50
CA ILE A 176 -6.22 7.82 9.57
C ILE A 176 -7.07 6.79 10.31
N GLU A 177 -7.80 7.21 11.32
CA GLU A 177 -8.91 6.43 11.88
C GLU A 177 -10.23 7.02 11.41
N GLU A 178 -11.13 6.15 10.94
CA GLU A 178 -12.41 6.56 10.37
C GLU A 178 -13.52 5.63 10.82
N LYS A 179 -14.61 6.22 11.34
CA LYS A 179 -15.86 5.50 11.61
C LYS A 179 -16.61 5.31 10.30
N ILE A 180 -16.87 4.07 9.96
CA ILE A 180 -17.65 3.71 8.78
C ILE A 180 -19.13 3.76 9.17
N PRO A 181 -19.99 4.51 8.46
CA PRO A 181 -21.41 4.57 8.79
C PRO A 181 -22.09 3.20 8.70
N GLU A 182 -23.18 3.04 9.47
CA GLU A 182 -24.05 1.88 9.38
C GLU A 182 -24.57 1.67 7.94
N GLY A 183 -24.55 0.43 7.48
CA GLY A 183 -24.96 0.08 6.12
C GLY A 183 -23.95 0.39 5.01
N VAL A 184 -22.82 1.02 5.33
CA VAL A 184 -21.71 1.23 4.37
C VAL A 184 -20.76 0.04 4.44
N THR A 185 -20.70 -0.73 3.37
CA THR A 185 -19.90 -1.96 3.25
C THR A 185 -18.69 -1.81 2.35
N SER A 186 -18.36 -0.59 1.94
CA SER A 186 -17.20 -0.32 1.10
C SER A 186 -16.44 0.90 1.59
N VAL A 187 -15.12 0.84 1.49
CA VAL A 187 -14.22 1.95 1.76
C VAL A 187 -13.19 2.07 0.64
N ARG A 188 -12.97 3.29 0.19
CA ARG A 188 -11.88 3.60 -0.74
C ARG A 188 -10.72 4.19 0.04
N VAL A 189 -9.55 3.60 -0.10
CA VAL A 189 -8.31 4.09 0.51
C VAL A 189 -7.24 4.29 -0.54
N GLY A 190 -6.27 5.15 -0.25
CA GLY A 190 -5.19 5.40 -1.19
C GLY A 190 -4.25 6.51 -0.77
N PHE A 191 -3.45 6.94 -1.74
CA PHE A 191 -2.44 7.97 -1.63
C PHE A 191 -2.85 9.11 -2.57
N LEU A 192 -3.02 10.30 -2.00
CA LEU A 192 -3.28 11.53 -2.74
C LEU A 192 -1.95 12.26 -2.95
N HIS A 193 -1.68 12.68 -4.18
CA HIS A 193 -0.54 13.50 -4.53
C HIS A 193 -1.01 14.75 -5.26
N GLN A 194 -1.03 15.89 -4.56
CA GLN A 194 -1.41 17.22 -5.08
C GLN A 194 -0.24 18.20 -5.04
N ALA A 195 0.94 17.74 -4.68
CA ALA A 195 2.17 18.55 -4.67
C ALA A 195 3.00 18.32 -5.94
N GLY A 196 4.07 19.06 -6.13
CA GLY A 196 5.12 18.75 -7.08
C GLY A 196 5.98 17.57 -6.63
N GLY A 197 6.96 17.19 -7.45
CA GLY A 197 7.98 16.20 -7.10
C GLY A 197 7.46 14.80 -6.85
N THR A 198 7.93 14.14 -5.79
CA THR A 198 7.74 12.71 -5.56
C THR A 198 7.21 12.41 -4.15
N LEU A 199 6.25 11.51 -4.08
CA LEU A 199 5.77 10.86 -2.87
C LEU A 199 6.11 9.37 -2.93
N TRP A 200 6.72 8.84 -1.88
CA TRP A 200 6.94 7.40 -1.70
C TRP A 200 6.05 6.86 -0.60
N ALA A 201 5.61 5.61 -0.76
CA ALA A 201 4.82 4.90 0.24
C ALA A 201 5.25 3.44 0.35
N ARG A 202 5.16 2.88 1.57
CA ARG A 202 5.37 1.47 1.84
C ARG A 202 4.53 1.01 3.03
N ASN A 203 4.39 -0.31 3.17
CA ASN A 203 3.70 -0.95 4.30
C ASN A 203 2.27 -0.43 4.55
N PRO A 204 1.42 -0.27 3.50
CA PRO A 204 0.05 0.15 3.72
C PRO A 204 -0.74 -0.94 4.46
N SER A 205 -1.60 -0.53 5.37
CA SER A 205 -2.45 -1.42 6.14
C SER A 205 -3.80 -0.78 6.40
N LEU A 206 -4.87 -1.55 6.21
CA LEU A 206 -6.24 -1.21 6.60
C LEU A 206 -6.77 -2.32 7.50
N VAL A 207 -7.11 -1.99 8.74
CA VAL A 207 -7.64 -2.95 9.72
C VAL A 207 -8.89 -2.41 10.40
N ILE A 208 -9.75 -3.29 10.88
CA ILE A 208 -10.88 -2.92 11.76
C ILE A 208 -10.33 -2.88 13.19
N VAL A 209 -10.48 -1.73 13.86
CA VAL A 209 -9.98 -1.53 15.23
C VAL A 209 -11.08 -1.61 16.28
N SER A 210 -12.31 -1.28 15.93
CA SER A 210 -13.51 -1.48 16.77
C SER A 210 -14.77 -1.58 15.94
N CYS A 211 -15.84 -2.13 16.56
CA CYS A 211 -17.22 -2.04 16.10
C CYS A 211 -18.07 -1.71 17.30
N ASP A 212 -18.77 -0.63 17.23
CA ASP A 212 -19.68 -0.16 18.27
C ASP A 212 -21.12 -0.55 17.90
#